data_d53d5396aa4707dc1eb18216c0610c6c
#
_entry.id   d53d5396aa4707dc1eb18216c0610c6c
#
_cell.length_a   1.000
_cell.length_b   1.000
_cell.length_c   1.000
_cell.angle_alpha   90.00
_cell.angle_beta   90.00
_cell.angle_gamma   90.00
#
_symmetry.space_group_name_H-M   'P 1'
#
loop_
_entity.id
_entity.type
_entity.pdbx_description
1 polymer ?
#
loop_
_entity_poly.entity_id
_entity_poly.type
_entity_poly.pdbx_seq_one_letter_code
_entity_poly.pdbx_strand_id
1 'polypeptide(L)'
;MNTMKKALYFFALLCFFVSCRKEETPQGGEPHVPYQPTFEVGDYYHNDTLEGIVFWTYTAYHGLMVSLDETFLPWCLPGNLNCETGATNPYEGWNNTNILMDVYDMSHYPAIQWSYLKNTWHLVNYPHRKIINKQWYVPSTTELRYLLQNQEAVNATLASMGYPTLEDKTYWSSTETGTRGAAAVRIQDGQLVISDSVKTLEFYVRAIRNF
;
A
#
# COMPACT_ATOMS: atom_id res chain seq x y z
N MET A 1 95.29 -23.17 -1.52
CA MET A 1 95.14 -23.13 -2.95
C MET A 1 93.72 -22.76 -3.28
N ASN A 2 93.41 -21.51 -3.27
CA ASN A 2 92.06 -21.06 -3.69
C ASN A 2 92.15 -19.63 -4.16
N THR A 3 91.89 -19.45 -5.42
CA THR A 3 91.99 -18.19 -6.16
C THR A 3 90.64 -17.47 -6.00
N MET A 4 90.64 -16.31 -5.30
CA MET A 4 89.49 -15.37 -5.21
C MET A 4 89.35 -14.61 -6.54
N LYS A 5 88.26 -14.76 -7.20
CA LYS A 5 87.82 -13.87 -8.30
C LYS A 5 87.02 -12.75 -7.76
N LYS A 6 87.50 -11.51 -7.90
CA LYS A 6 86.79 -10.25 -7.60
C LYS A 6 85.78 -10.00 -8.70
N ALA A 7 84.49 -9.87 -8.33
CA ALA A 7 83.48 -9.40 -9.23
C ALA A 7 83.27 -7.87 -9.00
N LEU A 8 83.41 -7.15 -10.08
CA LEU A 8 83.23 -5.68 -10.14
C LEU A 8 81.75 -5.40 -10.35
N TYR A 9 81.10 -4.78 -9.38
CA TYR A 9 79.69 -4.32 -9.54
C TYR A 9 79.66 -2.91 -10.15
N PHE A 10 79.11 -2.83 -11.36
CA PHE A 10 78.79 -1.59 -12.04
C PHE A 10 77.47 -1.11 -11.51
N PHE A 11 77.42 0.05 -10.79
CA PHE A 11 76.20 0.70 -10.35
C PHE A 11 75.74 1.59 -11.52
N ALA A 12 74.71 1.09 -12.23
CA ALA A 12 73.96 1.93 -13.19
C ALA A 12 72.97 2.75 -12.45
N LEU A 13 73.11 4.08 -12.39
CA LEU A 13 72.19 5.07 -11.84
C LEU A 13 71.05 5.24 -12.82
N LEU A 14 69.93 4.60 -12.55
CA LEU A 14 68.69 4.77 -13.32
C LEU A 14 67.94 5.97 -12.77
N CYS A 15 67.96 7.11 -13.46
CA CYS A 15 67.15 8.27 -13.18
C CYS A 15 65.71 7.97 -13.57
N PHE A 16 64.85 7.71 -12.57
CA PHE A 16 63.40 7.69 -12.78
C PHE A 16 62.88 9.12 -12.88
N PHE A 17 62.54 9.52 -14.10
CA PHE A 17 61.67 10.70 -14.28
C PHE A 17 60.28 10.35 -13.77
N VAL A 18 59.91 10.79 -12.55
CA VAL A 18 58.55 10.79 -12.07
C VAL A 18 57.81 11.90 -12.83
N SER A 19 57.13 11.51 -13.90
CA SER A 19 56.16 12.36 -14.56
C SER A 19 54.97 12.50 -13.61
N CYS A 20 54.84 13.66 -12.98
CA CYS A 20 53.58 14.01 -12.29
C CYS A 20 52.45 14.08 -13.32
N ARG A 21 51.75 12.97 -13.53
CA ARG A 21 50.43 13.00 -14.12
C ARG A 21 49.53 13.76 -13.11
N LYS A 22 49.04 14.93 -13.49
CA LYS A 22 47.87 15.51 -12.80
C LYS A 22 46.74 14.49 -12.89
N GLU A 23 46.36 13.90 -11.75
CA GLU A 23 45.12 13.21 -11.64
C GLU A 23 44.03 14.27 -11.91
N GLU A 24 43.36 14.17 -13.06
CA GLU A 24 42.11 14.85 -13.30
C GLU A 24 41.12 14.30 -12.27
N THR A 25 40.75 15.12 -11.29
CA THR A 25 39.61 14.85 -10.42
C THR A 25 38.41 14.56 -11.31
N PRO A 26 37.68 13.43 -11.10
CA PRO A 26 36.46 13.18 -11.83
C PRO A 26 35.53 14.39 -11.61
N GLN A 27 35.18 15.06 -12.69
CA GLN A 27 34.10 16.08 -12.63
C GLN A 27 32.93 15.40 -11.94
N GLY A 28 32.49 16.00 -10.82
CA GLY A 28 31.36 15.51 -10.05
C GLY A 28 30.17 15.33 -10.98
N GLY A 29 29.87 14.10 -11.33
CA GLY A 29 28.61 13.74 -11.90
C GLY A 29 27.54 14.21 -10.93
N GLU A 30 26.53 14.90 -11.40
CA GLU A 30 25.36 15.20 -10.58
C GLU A 30 24.93 13.93 -9.87
N PRO A 31 24.55 14.01 -8.56
CA PRO A 31 24.11 12.82 -7.85
C PRO A 31 22.96 12.19 -8.65
N HIS A 32 23.17 10.93 -9.09
CA HIS A 32 22.15 10.17 -9.81
C HIS A 32 20.97 9.97 -8.86
N VAL A 33 19.99 10.90 -8.91
CA VAL A 33 18.73 10.72 -8.19
C VAL A 33 18.01 9.56 -8.87
N PRO A 34 17.74 8.45 -8.17
CA PRO A 34 17.03 7.33 -8.77
C PRO A 34 15.67 7.83 -9.30
N TYR A 35 15.35 7.46 -10.53
CA TYR A 35 14.04 7.76 -11.09
C TYR A 35 12.95 7.13 -10.20
N GLN A 36 12.09 7.97 -9.64
CA GLN A 36 10.90 7.52 -8.93
C GLN A 36 9.70 7.80 -9.83
N PRO A 37 8.90 6.78 -10.18
CA PRO A 37 7.71 7.00 -10.98
C PRO A 37 6.74 7.91 -10.23
N THR A 38 6.16 8.88 -10.95
CA THR A 38 5.07 9.71 -10.44
C THR A 38 3.74 9.07 -10.77
N PHE A 39 2.75 9.23 -9.90
CA PHE A 39 1.42 8.66 -10.07
C PHE A 39 0.34 9.73 -9.99
N GLU A 40 -0.67 9.57 -10.82
CA GLU A 40 -1.90 10.35 -10.84
C GLU A 40 -3.12 9.47 -10.52
N VAL A 41 -4.25 10.10 -10.22
CA VAL A 41 -5.50 9.37 -9.98
C VAL A 41 -5.95 8.66 -11.25
N GLY A 42 -6.23 7.36 -11.15
CA GLY A 42 -6.55 6.48 -12.27
C GLY A 42 -5.38 5.64 -12.75
N ASP A 43 -4.15 5.93 -12.34
CA ASP A 43 -2.99 5.14 -12.75
C ASP A 43 -3.02 3.72 -12.18
N TYR A 44 -2.59 2.76 -12.99
CA TYR A 44 -2.31 1.42 -12.54
C TYR A 44 -0.95 1.36 -11.85
N TYR A 45 -0.98 1.17 -10.53
CA TYR A 45 0.23 0.91 -9.73
C TYR A 45 0.54 -0.57 -9.74
N HIS A 46 1.77 -0.94 -10.07
CA HIS A 46 2.23 -2.32 -9.96
C HIS A 46 3.72 -2.41 -9.66
N ASN A 47 4.09 -3.43 -8.92
CA ASN A 47 5.45 -3.90 -8.74
C ASN A 47 5.43 -5.43 -8.58
N ASP A 48 6.58 -6.07 -8.29
CA ASP A 48 6.71 -7.54 -8.23
C ASP A 48 5.71 -8.24 -7.28
N THR A 49 5.14 -7.53 -6.31
CA THR A 49 4.32 -8.12 -5.24
C THR A 49 2.99 -7.43 -5.02
N LEU A 50 2.72 -6.35 -5.73
CA LEU A 50 1.64 -5.45 -5.40
C LEU A 50 1.07 -4.80 -6.64
N GLU A 51 -0.26 -4.73 -6.72
CA GLU A 51 -0.99 -4.06 -7.78
C GLU A 51 -2.28 -3.42 -7.27
N GLY A 52 -2.71 -2.33 -7.93
CA GLY A 52 -3.92 -1.61 -7.62
C GLY A 52 -4.09 -0.37 -8.48
N ILE A 53 -5.20 0.32 -8.32
CA ILE A 53 -5.47 1.59 -9.02
C ILE A 53 -5.32 2.75 -8.03
N VAL A 54 -4.55 3.75 -8.40
CA VAL A 54 -4.37 4.97 -7.60
C VAL A 54 -5.68 5.76 -7.61
N PHE A 55 -6.19 6.11 -6.43
CA PHE A 55 -7.40 6.93 -6.33
C PHE A 55 -7.21 8.22 -5.54
N TRP A 56 -6.08 8.37 -4.87
CA TRP A 56 -5.72 9.57 -4.12
C TRP A 56 -4.21 9.73 -4.04
N THR A 57 -3.70 10.96 -4.18
CA THR A 57 -2.27 11.26 -4.05
C THR A 57 -2.03 12.32 -2.98
N TYR A 58 -1.08 12.09 -2.10
CA TYR A 58 -0.56 13.08 -1.14
C TYR A 58 0.59 13.87 -1.77
N THR A 59 1.40 13.17 -2.54
CA THR A 59 2.50 13.68 -3.36
C THR A 59 2.52 12.90 -4.67
N ALA A 60 3.37 13.31 -5.61
CA ALA A 60 3.56 12.57 -6.85
C ALA A 60 4.03 11.10 -6.67
N TYR A 61 4.53 10.74 -5.47
CA TYR A 61 5.16 9.42 -5.20
C TYR A 61 4.40 8.59 -4.16
N HIS A 62 3.43 9.17 -3.47
CA HIS A 62 2.71 8.53 -2.36
C HIS A 62 1.24 8.87 -2.39
N GLY A 63 0.43 7.87 -2.13
CA GLY A 63 -1.01 8.02 -2.13
C GLY A 63 -1.73 6.77 -1.65
N LEU A 64 -3.00 6.69 -2.00
CA LEU A 64 -3.86 5.55 -1.74
C LEU A 64 -4.19 4.86 -3.06
N MET A 65 -4.12 3.54 -3.06
CA MET A 65 -4.61 2.71 -4.15
C MET A 65 -5.68 1.73 -3.66
N VAL A 66 -6.55 1.34 -4.58
CA VAL A 66 -7.63 0.37 -4.37
C VAL A 66 -7.29 -0.96 -5.02
N SER A 67 -7.72 -2.07 -4.42
CA SER A 67 -7.57 -3.41 -4.97
C SER A 67 -8.33 -3.58 -6.28
N LEU A 68 -7.83 -4.43 -7.18
CA LEU A 68 -8.48 -4.73 -8.47
C LEU A 68 -9.77 -5.54 -8.29
N ASP A 69 -9.78 -6.44 -7.30
CA ASP A 69 -10.89 -7.30 -6.94
C ASP A 69 -11.77 -6.69 -5.84
N GLU A 70 -12.98 -7.21 -5.73
CA GLU A 70 -13.94 -6.89 -4.69
C GLU A 70 -14.67 -8.16 -4.23
N THR A 71 -15.41 -8.04 -3.13
CA THR A 71 -16.27 -9.11 -2.62
C THR A 71 -17.60 -8.55 -2.14
N PHE A 72 -18.56 -9.41 -1.84
CA PHE A 72 -19.88 -9.05 -1.32
C PHE A 72 -20.13 -9.83 -0.03
N LEU A 73 -20.03 -9.14 1.12
CA LEU A 73 -19.97 -9.75 2.45
C LEU A 73 -20.68 -8.89 3.50
N PRO A 74 -21.16 -9.49 4.61
CA PRO A 74 -21.58 -8.71 5.77
C PRO A 74 -20.39 -8.11 6.50
N TRP A 75 -20.62 -6.99 7.20
CA TRP A 75 -19.61 -6.37 8.06
C TRP A 75 -19.27 -7.27 9.25
N CYS A 76 -20.32 -7.87 9.90
CA CYS A 76 -20.14 -8.91 10.92
C CYS A 76 -21.15 -10.03 10.76
N LEU A 77 -20.88 -11.19 11.37
CA LEU A 77 -21.82 -12.31 11.46
C LEU A 77 -22.95 -12.00 12.47
N PRO A 78 -24.14 -12.64 12.31
CA PRO A 78 -25.30 -12.38 13.19
C PRO A 78 -25.02 -12.53 14.69
N GLY A 79 -24.16 -13.47 15.08
CA GLY A 79 -23.77 -13.69 16.48
C GLY A 79 -23.03 -12.51 17.11
N ASN A 80 -22.46 -11.62 16.30
CA ASN A 80 -21.69 -10.46 16.72
C ASN A 80 -22.41 -9.12 16.46
N LEU A 81 -23.68 -9.14 16.03
CA LEU A 81 -24.44 -7.94 15.68
C LEU A 81 -24.51 -6.93 16.82
N ASN A 82 -24.60 -7.39 18.05
CA ASN A 82 -24.75 -6.53 19.23
C ASN A 82 -23.40 -6.22 19.93
N CYS A 83 -22.28 -6.45 19.24
CA CYS A 83 -20.96 -6.09 19.72
C CYS A 83 -20.57 -4.69 19.27
N GLU A 84 -20.26 -3.83 20.22
CA GLU A 84 -19.56 -2.56 19.98
C GLU A 84 -18.05 -2.84 19.94
N THR A 85 -17.42 -2.62 18.79
CA THR A 85 -16.03 -2.99 18.59
C THR A 85 -15.08 -1.85 18.93
N GLY A 86 -15.54 -0.61 18.89
CA GLY A 86 -14.72 0.59 19.00
C GLY A 86 -13.99 0.98 17.73
N ALA A 87 -14.23 0.30 16.60
CA ALA A 87 -13.65 0.61 15.29
C ALA A 87 -14.32 1.86 14.67
N THR A 88 -14.29 2.99 15.36
CA THR A 88 -15.08 4.20 15.06
C THR A 88 -14.28 5.31 14.36
N ASN A 89 -13.00 5.08 14.01
CA ASN A 89 -12.19 6.10 13.35
C ASN A 89 -12.70 6.37 11.92
N PRO A 90 -13.17 7.59 11.61
CA PRO A 90 -13.72 7.90 10.29
C PRO A 90 -12.64 8.25 9.25
N TYR A 91 -11.36 8.32 9.64
CA TYR A 91 -10.26 8.79 8.80
C TYR A 91 -9.25 7.73 8.45
N GLU A 92 -9.08 6.69 9.26
CA GLU A 92 -8.00 5.70 9.14
C GLU A 92 -8.54 4.28 9.28
N GLY A 93 -8.85 3.64 8.17
CA GLY A 93 -9.41 2.29 8.12
C GLY A 93 -8.45 1.21 8.64
N TRP A 94 -7.14 1.39 8.46
CA TRP A 94 -6.12 0.48 9.02
C TRP A 94 -6.16 0.45 10.56
N ASN A 95 -6.48 1.59 11.20
CA ASN A 95 -6.65 1.66 12.65
C ASN A 95 -7.88 0.87 13.12
N ASN A 96 -9.02 1.03 12.42
CA ASN A 96 -10.23 0.25 12.69
C ASN A 96 -9.96 -1.26 12.55
N THR A 97 -9.24 -1.66 11.51
CA THR A 97 -8.84 -3.07 11.31
C THR A 97 -8.00 -3.60 12.48
N ASN A 98 -7.05 -2.81 12.98
CA ASN A 98 -6.23 -3.19 14.13
C ASN A 98 -7.03 -3.33 15.43
N ILE A 99 -8.03 -2.48 15.66
CA ILE A 99 -8.92 -2.60 16.82
C ILE A 99 -9.64 -3.94 16.82
N LEU A 100 -10.16 -4.36 15.65
CA LEU A 100 -10.82 -5.66 15.50
C LEU A 100 -9.85 -6.83 15.70
N MET A 101 -8.63 -6.72 15.20
CA MET A 101 -7.60 -7.76 15.38
C MET A 101 -7.19 -7.96 16.83
N ASP A 102 -7.13 -6.88 17.62
CA ASP A 102 -6.64 -6.94 19.01
C ASP A 102 -7.67 -7.57 19.98
N VAL A 103 -8.94 -7.40 19.70
CA VAL A 103 -10.01 -7.66 20.67
C VAL A 103 -10.91 -8.82 20.26
N TYR A 104 -11.00 -9.12 18.96
CA TYR A 104 -11.99 -10.02 18.42
C TYR A 104 -11.39 -11.11 17.52
N ASP A 105 -12.12 -12.21 17.40
CA ASP A 105 -11.87 -13.19 16.35
C ASP A 105 -12.33 -12.61 15.00
N MET A 106 -11.36 -12.36 14.13
CA MET A 106 -11.60 -11.76 12.80
C MET A 106 -12.56 -12.58 11.93
N SER A 107 -12.72 -13.89 12.20
CA SER A 107 -13.67 -14.74 11.46
C SER A 107 -15.13 -14.28 11.64
N HIS A 108 -15.42 -13.52 12.67
CA HIS A 108 -16.73 -12.94 12.92
C HIS A 108 -17.01 -11.63 12.15
N TYR A 109 -16.01 -11.09 11.45
CA TYR A 109 -16.06 -9.83 10.70
C TYR A 109 -15.62 -10.03 9.25
N PRO A 110 -16.42 -10.72 8.42
CA PRO A 110 -16.02 -11.19 7.09
C PRO A 110 -15.50 -10.10 6.17
N ALA A 111 -16.13 -8.91 6.15
CA ALA A 111 -15.69 -7.79 5.33
C ALA A 111 -14.25 -7.35 5.68
N ILE A 112 -13.96 -7.25 6.98
CA ILE A 112 -12.65 -6.82 7.49
C ILE A 112 -11.61 -7.94 7.28
N GLN A 113 -11.99 -9.18 7.59
CA GLN A 113 -11.12 -10.35 7.42
C GLN A 113 -10.67 -10.51 5.97
N TRP A 114 -11.57 -10.33 5.00
CA TRP A 114 -11.25 -10.48 3.58
C TRP A 114 -10.12 -9.53 3.15
N SER A 115 -10.17 -8.26 3.52
CA SER A 115 -9.11 -7.31 3.19
C SER A 115 -7.81 -7.59 3.95
N TYR A 116 -7.92 -7.99 5.22
CA TYR A 116 -6.76 -8.36 6.04
C TYR A 116 -6.00 -9.56 5.47
N LEU A 117 -6.72 -10.60 4.98
CA LEU A 117 -6.12 -11.79 4.39
C LEU A 117 -5.37 -11.53 3.07
N LYS A 118 -5.58 -10.39 2.41
CA LYS A 118 -4.77 -9.97 1.26
C LYS A 118 -3.30 -9.72 1.63
N ASN A 119 -2.98 -9.55 2.90
CA ASN A 119 -1.63 -9.30 3.40
C ASN A 119 -0.83 -10.60 3.58
N THR A 120 -0.89 -11.53 2.64
CA THR A 120 -0.34 -12.89 2.77
C THR A 120 1.12 -12.90 3.25
N TRP A 121 1.98 -12.09 2.65
CA TRP A 121 3.39 -12.00 3.04
C TRP A 121 3.54 -11.52 4.49
N HIS A 122 2.80 -10.51 4.90
CA HIS A 122 2.82 -9.96 6.26
C HIS A 122 2.33 -11.02 7.27
N LEU A 123 1.24 -11.72 6.96
CA LEU A 123 0.65 -12.73 7.82
C LEU A 123 1.57 -13.94 8.03
N VAL A 124 2.27 -14.38 6.99
CA VAL A 124 3.23 -15.50 7.07
C VAL A 124 4.42 -15.14 7.94
N ASN A 125 4.96 -13.91 7.80
CA ASN A 125 6.18 -13.51 8.51
C ASN A 125 5.91 -12.89 9.90
N TYR A 126 4.70 -12.33 10.11
CA TYR A 126 4.32 -11.61 11.32
C TYR A 126 2.85 -11.87 11.71
N PRO A 127 2.46 -13.12 12.05
CA PRO A 127 1.05 -13.53 12.14
C PRO A 127 0.21 -12.80 13.20
N HIS A 128 0.85 -12.16 14.19
CA HIS A 128 0.17 -11.43 15.28
C HIS A 128 0.52 -9.95 15.31
N ARG A 129 1.18 -9.44 14.27
CA ARG A 129 1.59 -8.05 14.24
C ARG A 129 0.48 -7.18 13.64
N LYS A 130 0.24 -6.03 14.26
CA LYS A 130 -0.67 -5.01 13.72
C LYS A 130 -0.27 -4.62 12.31
N ILE A 131 -1.27 -4.39 11.46
CA ILE A 131 -1.06 -3.79 10.15
C ILE A 131 -0.78 -2.28 10.30
N ILE A 132 -0.11 -1.75 9.30
CA ILE A 132 0.03 -0.30 9.09
C ILE A 132 -0.69 0.07 7.79
N ASN A 133 -0.76 1.35 7.49
CA ASN A 133 -1.44 1.84 6.28
C ASN A 133 -0.83 1.35 4.94
N LYS A 134 0.34 0.71 4.98
CA LYS A 134 0.97 0.04 3.82
C LYS A 134 0.54 -1.43 3.63
N GLN A 135 -0.35 -1.96 4.44
CA GLN A 135 -1.04 -3.22 4.23
C GLN A 135 -2.46 -2.96 3.71
N TRP A 136 -3.11 -4.02 3.17
CA TRP A 136 -4.50 -3.95 2.73
C TRP A 136 -5.46 -3.92 3.92
N TYR A 137 -6.44 -3.02 3.87
CA TYR A 137 -7.50 -2.88 4.87
C TYR A 137 -8.80 -2.37 4.24
N VAL A 138 -9.93 -2.48 4.95
CA VAL A 138 -11.19 -1.85 4.53
C VAL A 138 -11.12 -0.35 4.78
N PRO A 139 -11.41 0.50 3.79
CA PRO A 139 -11.34 1.95 3.96
C PRO A 139 -12.25 2.44 5.10
N SER A 140 -11.82 3.48 5.79
CA SER A 140 -12.70 4.30 6.64
C SER A 140 -13.74 5.03 5.79
N THR A 141 -14.74 5.64 6.44
CA THR A 141 -15.74 6.43 5.73
C THR A 141 -15.14 7.54 4.87
N THR A 142 -14.11 8.23 5.37
CA THR A 142 -13.46 9.33 4.62
C THR A 142 -12.63 8.80 3.45
N GLU A 143 -11.87 7.74 3.64
CA GLU A 143 -11.07 7.12 2.56
C GLU A 143 -11.97 6.57 1.46
N LEU A 144 -13.11 5.94 1.83
CA LEU A 144 -14.09 5.44 0.87
C LEU A 144 -14.77 6.58 0.09
N ARG A 145 -15.01 7.74 0.74
CA ARG A 145 -15.48 8.94 0.04
C ARG A 145 -14.48 9.40 -1.02
N TYR A 146 -13.19 9.46 -0.72
CA TYR A 146 -12.16 9.83 -1.69
C TYR A 146 -12.12 8.86 -2.88
N LEU A 147 -12.24 7.55 -2.62
CA LEU A 147 -12.32 6.54 -3.67
C LEU A 147 -13.52 6.80 -4.60
N LEU A 148 -14.71 6.96 -4.04
CA LEU A 148 -15.93 7.13 -4.84
C LEU A 148 -16.05 8.50 -5.51
N GLN A 149 -15.46 9.55 -4.95
CA GLN A 149 -15.35 10.85 -5.62
C GLN A 149 -14.45 10.81 -6.87
N ASN A 150 -13.50 9.90 -6.90
CA ASN A 150 -12.58 9.70 -8.03
C ASN A 150 -12.93 8.45 -8.87
N GLN A 151 -14.14 7.90 -8.69
CA GLN A 151 -14.54 6.63 -9.32
C GLN A 151 -14.47 6.65 -10.85
N GLU A 152 -14.66 7.77 -11.51
CA GLU A 152 -14.62 7.86 -12.98
C GLU A 152 -13.25 7.45 -13.52
N ALA A 153 -12.18 8.06 -13.00
CA ALA A 153 -10.81 7.74 -13.39
C ALA A 153 -10.42 6.30 -13.01
N VAL A 154 -10.80 5.86 -11.79
CA VAL A 154 -10.54 4.50 -11.31
C VAL A 154 -11.26 3.47 -12.17
N ASN A 155 -12.56 3.71 -12.51
CA ASN A 155 -13.37 2.81 -13.32
C ASN A 155 -12.86 2.70 -14.76
N ALA A 156 -12.35 3.78 -15.34
CA ALA A 156 -11.77 3.75 -16.69
C ALA A 156 -10.62 2.72 -16.76
N THR A 157 -9.76 2.69 -15.75
CA THR A 157 -8.64 1.74 -15.70
C THR A 157 -9.11 0.33 -15.34
N LEU A 158 -9.97 0.18 -14.33
CA LEU A 158 -10.54 -1.14 -13.96
C LEU A 158 -11.22 -1.79 -15.17
N ALA A 159 -12.09 -1.05 -15.90
CA ALA A 159 -12.80 -1.55 -17.07
C ALA A 159 -11.85 -1.94 -18.19
N SER A 160 -10.82 -1.12 -18.48
CA SER A 160 -9.82 -1.42 -19.50
C SER A 160 -9.05 -2.71 -19.22
N MET A 161 -8.91 -3.08 -17.95
CA MET A 161 -8.23 -4.29 -17.48
C MET A 161 -9.18 -5.48 -17.29
N GLY A 162 -10.50 -5.29 -17.47
CA GLY A 162 -11.51 -6.33 -17.30
C GLY A 162 -11.89 -6.62 -15.84
N TYR A 163 -11.60 -5.70 -14.91
CA TYR A 163 -11.99 -5.81 -13.51
C TYR A 163 -13.34 -5.14 -13.23
N PRO A 164 -14.03 -5.55 -12.13
CA PRO A 164 -15.29 -4.92 -11.72
C PRO A 164 -15.12 -3.41 -11.44
N THR A 165 -16.04 -2.59 -11.94
CA THR A 165 -16.08 -1.15 -11.67
C THR A 165 -16.78 -0.84 -10.34
N LEU A 166 -16.68 0.41 -9.89
CA LEU A 166 -17.27 0.90 -8.62
C LEU A 166 -18.72 1.40 -8.77
N GLU A 167 -19.29 1.41 -9.97
CA GLU A 167 -20.60 1.98 -10.27
C GLU A 167 -21.76 1.21 -9.64
N ASP A 168 -22.83 1.92 -9.28
CA ASP A 168 -24.10 1.38 -8.80
C ASP A 168 -24.02 0.43 -7.59
N LYS A 169 -23.01 0.61 -6.77
CA LYS A 169 -22.73 -0.25 -5.62
C LYS A 169 -22.75 0.51 -4.31
N THR A 170 -23.16 -0.18 -3.25
CA THR A 170 -22.97 0.26 -1.87
C THR A 170 -21.78 -0.49 -1.28
N TYR A 171 -20.85 0.24 -0.67
CA TYR A 171 -19.63 -0.30 -0.08
C TYR A 171 -19.61 -0.16 1.42
N TRP A 172 -19.21 -1.21 2.13
CA TRP A 172 -18.87 -1.12 3.53
C TRP A 172 -17.62 -0.25 3.75
N SER A 173 -17.70 0.65 4.73
CA SER A 173 -16.51 1.20 5.37
C SER A 173 -16.16 0.39 6.62
N SER A 174 -14.93 0.55 7.11
CA SER A 174 -14.51 -0.04 8.39
C SER A 174 -15.05 0.72 9.61
N THR A 175 -15.72 1.86 9.40
CA THR A 175 -16.19 2.75 10.48
C THR A 175 -17.48 2.25 11.09
N GLU A 176 -17.42 1.78 12.34
CA GLU A 176 -18.57 1.46 13.16
C GLU A 176 -19.32 2.74 13.55
N THR A 177 -20.66 2.72 13.51
CA THR A 177 -21.52 3.85 13.88
C THR A 177 -22.26 3.63 15.19
N GLY A 178 -22.24 2.42 15.70
CA GLY A 178 -22.85 2.03 16.95
C GLY A 178 -22.93 0.52 17.09
N THR A 179 -23.58 0.06 18.15
CA THR A 179 -23.64 -1.38 18.50
C THR A 179 -24.04 -2.27 17.32
N ARG A 180 -25.01 -1.85 16.52
CA ARG A 180 -25.58 -2.64 15.41
C ARG A 180 -25.27 -2.08 14.03
N GLY A 181 -24.66 -0.90 13.94
CA GLY A 181 -24.45 -0.14 12.73
C GLY A 181 -22.99 0.01 12.33
N ALA A 182 -22.78 0.07 11.03
CA ALA A 182 -21.53 0.53 10.43
C ALA A 182 -21.85 1.41 9.22
N ALA A 183 -20.96 2.33 8.90
CA ALA A 183 -21.14 3.24 7.78
C ALA A 183 -20.96 2.51 6.45
N ALA A 184 -21.96 2.63 5.58
CA ALA A 184 -21.89 2.22 4.18
C ALA A 184 -22.00 3.45 3.27
N VAL A 185 -21.27 3.43 2.15
CA VAL A 185 -21.14 4.57 1.24
C VAL A 185 -21.46 4.16 -0.19
N ARG A 186 -22.20 5.01 -0.90
CA ARG A 186 -22.51 4.84 -2.33
C ARG A 186 -22.60 6.18 -3.03
N ILE A 187 -22.56 6.16 -4.35
CA ILE A 187 -23.04 7.26 -5.19
C ILE A 187 -24.50 6.96 -5.56
N GLN A 188 -25.38 7.93 -5.36
CA GLN A 188 -26.78 7.87 -5.78
C GLN A 188 -27.16 9.21 -6.43
N ASP A 189 -27.67 9.16 -7.66
CA ASP A 189 -28.05 10.35 -8.45
C ASP A 189 -26.88 11.38 -8.52
N GLY A 190 -25.66 10.90 -8.67
CA GLY A 190 -24.45 11.71 -8.70
C GLY A 190 -24.02 12.29 -7.34
N GLN A 191 -24.74 11.96 -6.27
CA GLN A 191 -24.46 12.42 -4.91
C GLN A 191 -23.86 11.30 -4.06
N LEU A 192 -22.89 11.65 -3.23
CA LEU A 192 -22.32 10.71 -2.27
C LEU A 192 -23.25 10.60 -1.04
N VAL A 193 -23.72 9.38 -0.81
CA VAL A 193 -24.64 9.06 0.31
C VAL A 193 -23.91 8.15 1.29
N ILE A 194 -23.92 8.53 2.56
CA ILE A 194 -23.42 7.73 3.69
C ILE A 194 -24.65 7.29 4.50
N SER A 195 -24.76 6.00 4.74
CA SER A 195 -25.83 5.41 5.53
C SER A 195 -25.28 4.69 6.75
N ASP A 196 -25.98 4.82 7.87
CA ASP A 196 -25.84 3.90 9.00
C ASP A 196 -26.61 2.61 8.66
N SER A 197 -25.89 1.53 8.48
CA SER A 197 -26.45 0.28 7.99
C SER A 197 -26.20 -0.87 8.96
N VAL A 198 -27.21 -1.75 9.09
CA VAL A 198 -27.11 -2.91 9.99
C VAL A 198 -25.96 -3.82 9.55
N LYS A 199 -25.03 -4.10 10.44
CA LYS A 199 -23.75 -4.81 10.17
C LYS A 199 -23.90 -6.19 9.51
N THR A 200 -25.08 -6.83 9.63
CA THR A 200 -25.35 -8.14 9.02
C THR A 200 -25.88 -8.07 7.59
N LEU A 201 -26.13 -6.87 7.06
CA LEU A 201 -26.41 -6.71 5.63
C LEU A 201 -25.14 -7.01 4.81
N GLU A 202 -25.35 -7.49 3.60
CA GLU A 202 -24.25 -7.72 2.67
C GLU A 202 -24.12 -6.52 1.74
N PHE A 203 -22.92 -5.96 1.67
CA PHE A 203 -22.54 -4.92 0.71
C PHE A 203 -21.17 -5.27 0.09
N TYR A 204 -20.81 -4.53 -0.95
CA TYR A 204 -19.50 -4.66 -1.56
C TYR A 204 -18.39 -4.22 -0.61
N VAL A 205 -17.22 -4.82 -0.78
CA VAL A 205 -16.00 -4.52 -0.03
C VAL A 205 -14.86 -4.38 -1.02
N ARG A 206 -14.17 -3.24 -0.95
CA ARG A 206 -12.90 -2.99 -1.63
C ARG A 206 -11.82 -2.77 -0.59
N ALA A 207 -10.68 -3.38 -0.79
CA ALA A 207 -9.52 -3.09 0.04
C ALA A 207 -8.74 -1.91 -0.51
N ILE A 208 -8.15 -1.13 0.37
CA ILE A 208 -7.23 -0.04 0.03
C ILE A 208 -5.94 -0.16 0.81
N ARG A 209 -4.91 0.57 0.36
CA ARG A 209 -3.64 0.73 1.07
C ARG A 209 -2.87 1.95 0.57
N ASN A 210 -1.86 2.38 1.34
CA ASN A 210 -0.86 3.32 0.83
C ASN A 210 0.20 2.58 -0.02
N PHE A 211 0.76 3.30 -0.98
CA PHE A 211 1.87 2.87 -1.83
C PHE A 211 3.05 3.83 -1.71
#